data_6e29eb43f5ef791f38f13d6037cb8f7d
#
_entry.id   6e29eb43f5ef791f38f13d6037cb8f7d
#
_cell.length_a   1.000
_cell.length_b   1.000
_cell.length_c   1.000
_cell.angle_alpha   90.00
_cell.angle_beta   90.00
_cell.angle_gamma   90.00
#
_symmetry.space_group_name_H-M   'P 1'
#
loop_
_entity.id
_entity.type
_entity.pdbx_description
1 polymer ?
#
loop_
_entity_poly.entity_id
_entity_poly.type
_entity_poly.pdbx_seq_one_letter_code
_entity_poly.pdbx_strand_id
1 'polypeptide(L)'
;MGDNCPMATYWVGDLQGCNATFGRLLEVLDFSPSRDRLVVLGDLINRGPDSAGVLNRLMHFAESADCLLGNHDLYVMAAYYGVRKLHAGDTAGELFAHPKAQAWMDWLAWRDMARSESGCLLVHAGVLPTWSVALTLELAGEVESALRGPERLALLHGMFGSEPVAWQEGLSQVERWRVTVNALTRLRFCTPAGEMEFKTKEGPGAAPSGYLPWYEVPGRLSEDIPVVFGHWSVVGGLRRPRLACLDTGCLWGDRKSTRLNSSHVKRSRMPSS
;
A
#
# COMPACT_ATOMS: atom_id res chain seq x y z
N MET A 1 15.10 -30.47 21.35
CA MET A 1 15.19 -30.42 19.88
C MET A 1 14.22 -29.36 19.45
N GLY A 2 14.69 -28.15 19.12
CA GLY A 2 13.83 -27.06 18.69
C GLY A 2 13.36 -27.36 17.27
N ASP A 3 12.05 -27.46 17.10
CA ASP A 3 11.43 -27.53 15.79
C ASP A 3 11.83 -26.28 15.00
N ASN A 4 12.74 -26.46 14.06
CA ASN A 4 13.17 -25.43 13.14
C ASN A 4 12.06 -25.25 12.09
N CYS A 5 10.88 -24.75 12.52
CA CYS A 5 9.81 -24.40 11.61
C CYS A 5 10.33 -23.30 10.67
N PRO A 6 10.24 -23.43 9.35
CA PRO A 6 10.81 -22.47 8.42
C PRO A 6 10.15 -21.10 8.62
N MET A 7 10.95 -20.04 8.70
CA MET A 7 10.49 -18.66 8.77
C MET A 7 9.59 -18.35 7.57
N ALA A 8 8.32 -18.01 7.85
CA ALA A 8 7.37 -17.63 6.81
C ALA A 8 7.33 -16.10 6.66
N THR A 9 7.20 -15.62 5.43
CA THR A 9 6.86 -14.22 5.14
C THR A 9 5.43 -14.17 4.62
N TYR A 10 4.59 -13.38 5.27
CA TYR A 10 3.20 -13.16 4.90
C TYR A 10 3.04 -11.76 4.34
N TRP A 11 2.38 -11.63 3.20
CA TRP A 11 1.97 -10.35 2.65
C TRP A 11 0.46 -10.19 2.81
N VAL A 12 0.05 -9.03 3.31
CA VAL A 12 -1.35 -8.72 3.63
C VAL A 12 -1.74 -7.43 2.92
N GLY A 13 -2.92 -7.40 2.33
CA GLY A 13 -3.49 -6.19 1.70
C GLY A 13 -3.97 -5.16 2.73
N ASP A 14 -4.88 -4.32 2.31
CA ASP A 14 -5.41 -3.19 3.05
C ASP A 14 -6.08 -3.61 4.37
N LEU A 15 -5.71 -2.96 5.47
CA LEU A 15 -6.29 -3.19 6.79
C LEU A 15 -7.41 -2.20 7.13
N GLN A 16 -7.24 -0.96 6.76
CA GLN A 16 -8.21 0.14 6.94
C GLN A 16 -8.86 0.16 8.34
N GLY A 17 -8.07 0.01 9.41
CA GLY A 17 -8.60 0.01 10.78
C GLY A 17 -9.38 -1.25 11.19
N CYS A 18 -9.36 -2.33 10.42
CA CYS A 18 -10.06 -3.59 10.73
C CYS A 18 -9.27 -4.49 11.70
N ASN A 19 -8.87 -3.97 12.87
CA ASN A 19 -7.98 -4.66 13.82
C ASN A 19 -8.48 -6.03 14.27
N ALA A 20 -9.78 -6.20 14.53
CA ALA A 20 -10.33 -7.49 14.94
C ALA A 20 -10.22 -8.56 13.84
N THR A 21 -10.46 -8.17 12.58
CA THR A 21 -10.31 -9.07 11.42
C THR A 21 -8.84 -9.39 11.18
N PHE A 22 -7.97 -8.41 11.33
CA PHE A 22 -6.52 -8.60 11.26
C PHE A 22 -6.03 -9.57 12.34
N GLY A 23 -6.53 -9.45 13.59
CA GLY A 23 -6.22 -10.40 14.66
C GLY A 23 -6.60 -11.84 14.29
N ARG A 24 -7.83 -12.06 13.80
CA ARG A 24 -8.27 -13.38 13.34
C ARG A 24 -7.42 -13.94 12.19
N LEU A 25 -6.99 -13.07 11.26
CA LEU A 25 -6.09 -13.49 10.19
C LEU A 25 -4.77 -14.01 10.74
N LEU A 26 -4.17 -13.31 11.71
CA LEU A 26 -2.92 -13.72 12.35
C LEU A 26 -3.05 -15.04 13.10
N GLU A 27 -4.19 -15.27 13.76
CA GLU A 27 -4.52 -16.55 14.40
C GLU A 27 -4.61 -17.69 13.38
N VAL A 28 -5.32 -17.49 12.26
CA VAL A 28 -5.43 -18.48 11.18
C VAL A 28 -4.06 -18.81 10.54
N LEU A 29 -3.17 -17.80 10.48
CA LEU A 29 -1.82 -17.99 9.95
C LEU A 29 -0.87 -18.63 10.97
N ASP A 30 -1.28 -18.78 12.22
CA ASP A 30 -0.40 -19.15 13.34
C ASP A 30 0.86 -18.23 13.36
N PHE A 31 0.63 -16.91 13.10
CA PHE A 31 1.72 -15.95 13.00
C PHE A 31 2.41 -15.76 14.35
N SER A 32 3.73 -15.88 14.34
CA SER A 32 4.57 -15.57 15.50
C SER A 32 5.65 -14.54 15.14
N PRO A 33 5.68 -13.37 15.77
CA PRO A 33 6.67 -12.33 15.47
C PRO A 33 8.12 -12.77 15.78
N SER A 34 8.31 -13.79 16.60
CA SER A 34 9.66 -14.37 16.85
C SER A 34 10.13 -15.33 15.76
N ARG A 35 9.21 -15.78 14.88
CA ARG A 35 9.48 -16.78 13.85
C ARG A 35 9.25 -16.26 12.44
N ASP A 36 8.24 -15.43 12.27
CA ASP A 36 7.69 -15.07 10.98
C ASP A 36 7.88 -13.56 10.68
N ARG A 37 7.77 -13.20 9.41
CA ARG A 37 7.72 -11.82 8.96
C ARG A 37 6.36 -11.51 8.32
N LEU A 38 5.94 -10.25 8.50
CA LEU A 38 4.71 -9.70 7.94
C LEU A 38 5.04 -8.47 7.10
N VAL A 39 4.42 -8.32 5.93
CA VAL A 39 4.43 -7.06 5.18
C VAL A 39 3.00 -6.68 4.84
N VAL A 40 2.56 -5.50 5.28
CA VAL A 40 1.25 -4.95 4.96
C VAL A 40 1.38 -3.94 3.83
N LEU A 41 0.54 -4.06 2.80
CA LEU A 41 0.67 -3.30 1.55
C LEU A 41 0.05 -1.90 1.58
N GLY A 42 -0.10 -1.30 2.77
CA GLY A 42 -0.65 0.04 2.95
C GLY A 42 -2.12 0.07 3.31
N ASP A 43 -2.67 1.29 3.38
CA ASP A 43 -4.00 1.56 3.92
C ASP A 43 -4.23 0.87 5.26
N LEU A 44 -3.35 1.19 6.21
CA LEU A 44 -3.35 0.60 7.55
C LEU A 44 -4.54 1.10 8.37
N ILE A 45 -4.88 2.37 8.21
CA ILE A 45 -5.80 3.13 9.06
C ILE A 45 -6.92 3.80 8.25
N ASN A 46 -7.86 4.39 9.00
CA ASN A 46 -9.07 5.06 8.50
C ASN A 46 -10.18 4.08 8.06
N ARG A 47 -11.39 4.58 7.93
CA ARG A 47 -12.61 3.89 7.49
C ARG A 47 -13.12 2.82 8.45
N GLY A 48 -12.32 1.91 8.90
CA GLY A 48 -12.69 0.85 9.83
C GLY A 48 -12.73 1.31 11.28
N PRO A 49 -13.16 0.43 12.19
CA PRO A 49 -13.58 0.83 13.54
C PRO A 49 -12.43 1.00 14.55
N ASP A 50 -11.21 0.52 14.26
CA ASP A 50 -10.12 0.48 15.25
C ASP A 50 -8.75 0.69 14.62
N SER A 51 -8.53 1.90 14.13
CA SER A 51 -7.22 2.33 13.58
C SER A 51 -6.12 2.34 14.65
N ALA A 52 -6.45 2.72 15.88
CA ALA A 52 -5.50 2.73 17.00
C ALA A 52 -5.01 1.32 17.34
N GLY A 53 -5.91 0.34 17.34
CA GLY A 53 -5.57 -1.06 17.57
C GLY A 53 -4.65 -1.63 16.48
N VAL A 54 -4.89 -1.28 15.20
CA VAL A 54 -4.01 -1.67 14.10
C VAL A 54 -2.61 -1.11 14.31
N LEU A 55 -2.48 0.20 14.57
CA LEU A 55 -1.17 0.84 14.77
C LEU A 55 -0.43 0.25 15.96
N ASN A 56 -1.11 0.09 17.11
CA ASN A 56 -0.49 -0.49 18.30
C ASN A 56 0.00 -1.92 18.04
N ARG A 57 -0.77 -2.74 17.32
CA ARG A 57 -0.40 -4.11 16.99
C ARG A 57 0.82 -4.15 16.05
N LEU A 58 0.83 -3.36 14.99
CA LEU A 58 1.95 -3.31 14.05
C LEU A 58 3.22 -2.78 14.72
N MET A 59 3.12 -1.73 15.53
CA MET A 59 4.25 -1.22 16.31
C MET A 59 4.78 -2.24 17.33
N HIS A 60 3.90 -3.07 17.92
CA HIS A 60 4.30 -4.14 18.83
C HIS A 60 5.09 -5.24 18.13
N PHE A 61 4.81 -5.52 16.88
CA PHE A 61 5.56 -6.50 16.08
C PHE A 61 6.98 -6.04 15.72
N ALA A 62 7.26 -4.75 15.88
CA ALA A 62 8.59 -4.16 15.65
C ALA A 62 9.20 -4.60 14.30
N GLU A 63 10.40 -5.19 14.33
CA GLU A 63 11.13 -5.60 13.12
C GLU A 63 10.51 -6.80 12.38
N SER A 64 9.55 -7.50 13.00
CA SER A 64 8.86 -8.61 12.34
C SER A 64 7.70 -8.17 11.45
N ALA A 65 7.33 -6.88 11.47
CA ALA A 65 6.29 -6.32 10.61
C ALA A 65 6.81 -5.07 9.87
N ASP A 66 6.81 -5.15 8.56
CA ASP A 66 7.01 -4.02 7.66
C ASP A 66 5.67 -3.58 7.07
N CYS A 67 5.56 -2.30 6.73
CA CYS A 67 4.35 -1.74 6.14
C CYS A 67 4.69 -0.78 5.00
N LEU A 68 3.88 -0.77 3.97
CA LEU A 68 3.83 0.31 3.00
C LEU A 68 2.84 1.38 3.46
N LEU A 69 2.92 2.55 2.83
CA LEU A 69 1.92 3.60 2.95
C LEU A 69 0.91 3.50 1.82
N GLY A 70 -0.37 3.53 2.18
CA GLY A 70 -1.46 3.71 1.25
C GLY A 70 -1.94 5.16 1.19
N ASN A 71 -2.89 5.43 0.30
CA ASN A 71 -3.45 6.77 0.16
C ASN A 71 -4.23 7.23 1.41
N HIS A 72 -4.84 6.30 2.15
CA HIS A 72 -5.51 6.63 3.41
C HIS A 72 -4.51 7.03 4.50
N ASP A 73 -3.39 6.36 4.61
CA ASP A 73 -2.35 6.67 5.60
C ASP A 73 -1.79 8.08 5.36
N LEU A 74 -1.41 8.39 4.13
CA LEU A 74 -0.90 9.71 3.73
C LEU A 74 -1.96 10.81 3.94
N TYR A 75 -3.21 10.53 3.61
CA TYR A 75 -4.30 11.47 3.81
C TYR A 75 -4.54 11.77 5.29
N VAL A 76 -4.54 10.75 6.16
CA VAL A 76 -4.68 10.92 7.61
C VAL A 76 -3.52 11.70 8.19
N MET A 77 -2.28 11.43 7.76
CA MET A 77 -1.12 12.24 8.15
C MET A 77 -1.31 13.72 7.75
N ALA A 78 -1.74 13.99 6.52
CA ALA A 78 -2.01 15.35 6.07
C ALA A 78 -3.11 16.03 6.89
N ALA A 79 -4.14 15.29 7.30
CA ALA A 79 -5.20 15.81 8.15
C ALA A 79 -4.71 16.10 9.58
N TYR A 80 -3.88 15.23 10.15
CA TYR A 80 -3.27 15.44 11.45
C TYR A 80 -2.41 16.72 11.50
N TYR A 81 -1.63 16.98 10.47
CA TYR A 81 -0.81 18.19 10.36
C TYR A 81 -1.60 19.44 9.85
N GLY A 82 -2.92 19.36 9.77
CA GLY A 82 -3.77 20.50 9.40
C GLY A 82 -3.79 20.85 7.91
N VAL A 83 -3.17 20.05 7.05
CA VAL A 83 -3.11 20.26 5.59
C VAL A 83 -4.45 19.94 4.93
N ARG A 84 -5.19 18.97 5.49
CA ARG A 84 -6.51 18.54 5.01
C ARG A 84 -7.51 18.45 6.16
N LYS A 85 -8.80 18.45 5.82
CA LYS A 85 -9.88 18.14 6.75
C LYS A 85 -10.35 16.71 6.50
N LEU A 86 -10.66 16.00 7.57
CA LEU A 86 -11.32 14.69 7.46
C LEU A 86 -12.72 14.86 6.86
N HIS A 87 -13.13 13.90 6.05
CA HIS A 87 -14.48 13.80 5.51
C HIS A 87 -15.42 13.12 6.51
N ALA A 88 -16.74 13.29 6.32
CA ALA A 88 -17.76 12.74 7.23
C ALA A 88 -17.72 11.21 7.40
N GLY A 89 -17.14 10.48 6.43
CA GLY A 89 -17.01 9.02 6.52
C GLY A 89 -15.64 8.54 7.03
N ASP A 90 -14.77 9.45 7.47
CA ASP A 90 -13.47 9.09 8.02
C ASP A 90 -13.57 8.80 9.51
N THR A 91 -12.89 7.75 9.98
CA THR A 91 -12.88 7.31 11.37
C THR A 91 -11.59 7.70 12.09
N ALA A 92 -10.59 8.22 11.38
CA ALA A 92 -9.28 8.53 11.93
C ALA A 92 -9.26 9.73 12.90
N GLY A 93 -10.35 10.48 13.03
CA GLY A 93 -10.42 11.67 13.91
C GLY A 93 -10.12 11.37 15.38
N GLU A 94 -10.51 10.22 15.88
CA GLU A 94 -10.23 9.78 17.25
C GLU A 94 -8.73 9.59 17.53
N LEU A 95 -7.93 9.30 16.49
CA LEU A 95 -6.48 9.17 16.63
C LEU A 95 -5.84 10.50 17.04
N PHE A 96 -6.39 11.64 16.59
CA PHE A 96 -5.76 12.95 16.76
C PHE A 96 -5.80 13.44 18.22
N ALA A 97 -6.82 13.07 18.96
CA ALA A 97 -6.95 13.39 20.38
C ALA A 97 -6.21 12.41 21.31
N HIS A 98 -5.70 11.32 20.76
CA HIS A 98 -5.07 10.28 21.56
C HIS A 98 -3.64 10.68 21.98
N PRO A 99 -3.19 10.37 23.22
CA PRO A 99 -1.83 10.71 23.68
C PRO A 99 -0.69 10.17 22.82
N LYS A 100 -0.92 9.10 22.07
CA LYS A 100 0.06 8.50 21.14
C LYS A 100 0.00 9.08 19.71
N ALA A 101 -0.86 10.06 19.42
CA ALA A 101 -1.10 10.55 18.05
C ALA A 101 0.21 10.90 17.33
N GLN A 102 1.07 11.70 17.95
CA GLN A 102 2.35 12.09 17.37
C GLN A 102 3.25 10.87 17.11
N ALA A 103 3.33 9.95 18.06
CA ALA A 103 4.16 8.74 17.91
C ALA A 103 3.66 7.84 16.75
N TRP A 104 2.34 7.75 16.54
CA TRP A 104 1.78 7.03 15.40
C TRP A 104 2.08 7.72 14.06
N MET A 105 1.97 9.06 14.00
CA MET A 105 2.30 9.81 12.78
C MET A 105 3.78 9.72 12.44
N ASP A 106 4.65 9.79 13.45
CA ASP A 106 6.08 9.63 13.26
C ASP A 106 6.42 8.19 12.83
N TRP A 107 5.78 7.18 13.43
CA TRP A 107 5.96 5.79 13.00
C TRP A 107 5.51 5.58 11.55
N LEU A 108 4.36 6.13 11.14
CA LEU A 108 3.88 6.08 9.75
C LEU A 108 4.87 6.72 8.79
N ALA A 109 5.43 7.89 9.14
CA ALA A 109 6.41 8.59 8.30
C ALA A 109 7.67 7.78 7.99
N TRP A 110 7.95 6.74 8.77
CA TRP A 110 9.06 5.82 8.54
C TRP A 110 8.69 4.57 7.73
N ARG A 111 7.45 4.46 7.26
CA ARG A 111 7.04 3.33 6.40
C ARG A 111 7.42 3.59 4.96
N ASP A 112 7.51 2.51 4.19
CA ASP A 112 7.97 2.55 2.80
C ASP A 112 6.82 2.93 1.86
N MET A 113 7.15 3.52 0.71
CA MET A 113 6.20 3.75 -0.39
C MET A 113 6.20 2.59 -1.39
N ALA A 114 7.35 1.95 -1.54
CA ALA A 114 7.54 0.73 -2.33
C ALA A 114 8.68 -0.09 -1.74
N ARG A 115 8.66 -1.41 -1.97
CA ARG A 115 9.67 -2.30 -1.43
C ARG A 115 9.99 -3.44 -2.38
N SER A 116 11.28 -3.77 -2.52
CA SER A 116 11.70 -5.01 -3.15
C SER A 116 11.95 -6.07 -2.08
N GLU A 117 11.21 -7.16 -2.11
CA GLU A 117 11.37 -8.23 -1.14
C GLU A 117 11.15 -9.60 -1.79
N SER A 118 12.03 -10.55 -1.48
CA SER A 118 11.94 -11.93 -1.98
C SER A 118 11.80 -12.02 -3.50
N GLY A 119 12.44 -11.12 -4.26
CA GLY A 119 12.36 -11.06 -5.72
C GLY A 119 11.03 -10.55 -6.27
N CYS A 120 10.21 -9.88 -5.45
CA CYS A 120 8.99 -9.22 -5.86
C CYS A 120 9.09 -7.72 -5.58
N LEU A 121 8.39 -6.91 -6.37
CA LEU A 121 8.13 -5.52 -6.07
C LEU A 121 6.78 -5.42 -5.33
N LEU A 122 6.79 -4.81 -4.17
CA LEU A 122 5.61 -4.56 -3.35
C LEU A 122 5.26 -3.08 -3.45
N VAL A 123 4.02 -2.77 -3.82
CA VAL A 123 3.47 -1.41 -3.89
C VAL A 123 2.05 -1.40 -3.33
N HIS A 124 1.56 -0.23 -2.91
CA HIS A 124 0.17 -0.18 -2.46
C HIS A 124 -0.81 -0.28 -3.63
N ALA A 125 -0.67 0.55 -4.70
CA ALA A 125 -1.64 0.56 -5.80
C ALA A 125 -1.06 0.07 -7.13
N GLY A 126 -0.05 0.71 -7.69
CA GLY A 126 0.47 0.31 -8.99
C GLY A 126 1.82 0.92 -9.35
N VAL A 127 2.29 0.58 -10.54
CA VAL A 127 3.56 1.07 -11.12
C VAL A 127 3.28 1.56 -12.52
N LEU A 128 3.79 2.75 -12.87
CA LEU A 128 3.64 3.25 -14.23
C LEU A 128 4.36 2.34 -15.24
N PRO A 129 3.79 2.12 -16.43
CA PRO A 129 4.39 1.24 -17.43
C PRO A 129 5.79 1.68 -17.87
N THR A 130 6.07 2.97 -17.78
CA THR A 130 7.37 3.58 -18.12
C THR A 130 8.40 3.50 -17.00
N TRP A 131 8.06 2.94 -15.84
CA TRP A 131 8.97 2.83 -14.70
C TRP A 131 9.59 1.44 -14.60
N SER A 132 10.91 1.39 -14.55
CA SER A 132 11.62 0.21 -14.10
C SER A 132 11.47 0.02 -12.60
N VAL A 133 11.80 -1.17 -12.09
CA VAL A 133 11.83 -1.42 -10.64
C VAL A 133 12.81 -0.47 -9.94
N ALA A 134 13.97 -0.23 -10.55
CA ALA A 134 14.98 0.67 -9.99
C ALA A 134 14.45 2.11 -9.87
N LEU A 135 13.85 2.65 -10.93
CA LEU A 135 13.25 3.98 -10.90
C LEU A 135 12.08 4.05 -9.90
N THR A 136 11.26 3.01 -9.83
CA THR A 136 10.15 2.95 -8.85
C THR A 136 10.65 3.09 -7.42
N LEU A 137 11.71 2.36 -7.06
CA LEU A 137 12.30 2.40 -5.72
C LEU A 137 13.03 3.72 -5.44
N GLU A 138 13.70 4.30 -6.44
CA GLU A 138 14.33 5.62 -6.34
C GLU A 138 13.29 6.70 -6.01
N LEU A 139 12.21 6.77 -6.80
CA LEU A 139 11.13 7.74 -6.60
C LEU A 139 10.37 7.52 -5.28
N ALA A 140 10.16 6.28 -4.87
CA ALA A 140 9.65 5.95 -3.55
C ALA A 140 10.54 6.53 -2.46
N GLY A 141 11.87 6.33 -2.57
CA GLY A 141 12.86 6.86 -1.63
C GLY A 141 12.88 8.40 -1.54
N GLU A 142 12.60 9.11 -2.63
CA GLU A 142 12.45 10.58 -2.60
C GLU A 142 11.26 11.01 -1.71
N VAL A 143 10.10 10.36 -1.86
CA VAL A 143 8.91 10.62 -1.04
C VAL A 143 9.15 10.25 0.41
N GLU A 144 9.75 9.09 0.67
CA GLU A 144 10.10 8.62 2.00
C GLU A 144 11.08 9.56 2.71
N SER A 145 12.10 10.04 2.01
CA SER A 145 13.07 11.00 2.54
C SER A 145 12.39 12.31 2.93
N ALA A 146 11.48 12.81 2.11
CA ALA A 146 10.70 14.01 2.42
C ALA A 146 9.78 13.80 3.63
N LEU A 147 9.11 12.63 3.75
CA LEU A 147 8.27 12.30 4.91
C LEU A 147 9.07 12.24 6.22
N ARG A 148 10.29 11.71 6.17
CA ARG A 148 11.19 11.55 7.33
C ARG A 148 11.90 12.85 7.69
N GLY A 149 12.05 13.76 6.72
CA GLY A 149 12.86 14.97 6.81
C GLY A 149 12.07 16.26 7.08
N PRO A 150 12.75 17.40 6.96
CA PRO A 150 12.16 18.72 7.16
C PRO A 150 11.13 19.09 6.08
N GLU A 151 11.13 18.39 4.94
CA GLU A 151 10.22 18.65 3.82
C GLU A 151 8.84 17.97 3.99
N ARG A 152 8.60 17.28 5.11
CA ARG A 152 7.32 16.57 5.38
C ARG A 152 6.10 17.44 5.10
N LEU A 153 6.04 18.65 5.62
CA LEU A 153 4.89 19.53 5.40
C LEU A 153 4.77 19.97 3.95
N ALA A 154 5.88 20.27 3.28
CA ALA A 154 5.89 20.64 1.87
C ALA A 154 5.37 19.49 0.99
N LEU A 155 5.81 18.25 1.26
CA LEU A 155 5.30 17.07 0.61
C LEU A 155 3.80 16.88 0.85
N LEU A 156 3.35 16.93 2.12
CA LEU A 156 1.94 16.73 2.47
C LEU A 156 1.03 17.78 1.83
N HIS A 157 1.49 19.01 1.67
CA HIS A 157 0.77 20.05 0.90
C HIS A 157 0.79 19.77 -0.60
N GLY A 158 1.94 19.37 -1.14
CA GLY A 158 2.17 19.26 -2.58
C GLY A 158 1.67 17.98 -3.22
N MET A 159 1.48 16.89 -2.47
CA MET A 159 1.13 15.57 -3.02
C MET A 159 -0.30 15.46 -3.54
N PHE A 160 -1.18 16.37 -3.16
CA PHE A 160 -2.58 16.34 -3.60
C PHE A 160 -2.77 16.94 -4.99
N GLY A 161 -3.77 16.40 -5.69
CA GLY A 161 -4.09 16.78 -7.06
C GLY A 161 -3.86 15.60 -8.01
N SER A 162 -4.31 15.78 -9.26
CA SER A 162 -4.18 14.77 -10.31
C SER A 162 -3.22 15.18 -11.41
N GLU A 163 -2.73 16.40 -11.38
CA GLU A 163 -1.77 16.92 -12.37
C GLU A 163 -0.37 17.09 -11.77
N PRO A 164 0.67 16.77 -12.53
CA PRO A 164 0.64 16.19 -13.87
C PRO A 164 0.18 14.72 -13.84
N VAL A 165 -0.52 14.28 -14.90
CA VAL A 165 -1.04 12.91 -15.00
C VAL A 165 0.03 11.88 -15.39
N ALA A 166 1.18 12.32 -15.88
CA ALA A 166 2.26 11.46 -16.36
C ALA A 166 3.60 11.86 -15.78
N TRP A 167 4.50 10.89 -15.70
CA TRP A 167 5.88 11.10 -15.32
C TRP A 167 6.70 11.70 -16.47
N GLN A 168 7.55 12.68 -16.14
CA GLN A 168 8.56 13.25 -17.03
C GLN A 168 9.80 13.61 -16.20
N GLU A 169 10.99 13.51 -16.78
CA GLU A 169 12.26 13.82 -16.09
C GLU A 169 12.37 15.28 -15.62
N GLY A 170 11.77 16.21 -16.35
CA GLY A 170 11.82 17.66 -16.07
C GLY A 170 10.82 18.17 -15.04
N LEU A 171 10.09 17.32 -14.35
CA LEU A 171 9.14 17.72 -13.32
C LEU A 171 9.84 18.39 -12.14
N SER A 172 9.21 19.44 -11.59
CA SER A 172 9.64 20.04 -10.32
C SER A 172 9.54 19.03 -9.18
N GLN A 173 10.27 19.26 -8.08
CA GLN A 173 10.28 18.34 -6.93
C GLN A 173 8.86 18.03 -6.41
N VAL A 174 7.99 19.03 -6.32
CA VAL A 174 6.61 18.85 -5.85
C VAL A 174 5.78 18.02 -6.84
N GLU A 175 5.98 18.20 -8.13
CA GLU A 175 5.32 17.39 -9.16
C GLU A 175 5.83 15.96 -9.17
N ARG A 176 7.14 15.74 -8.99
CA ARG A 176 7.75 14.41 -8.83
C ARG A 176 7.10 13.67 -7.67
N TRP A 177 7.02 14.28 -6.50
CA TRP A 177 6.35 13.70 -5.33
C TRP A 177 4.88 13.36 -5.63
N ARG A 178 4.15 14.29 -6.25
CA ARG A 178 2.72 14.09 -6.55
C ARG A 178 2.50 12.94 -7.53
N VAL A 179 3.25 12.87 -8.61
CA VAL A 179 3.15 11.78 -9.58
C VAL A 179 3.52 10.45 -8.91
N THR A 180 4.58 10.43 -8.10
CA THR A 180 5.01 9.22 -7.38
C THR A 180 3.95 8.74 -6.39
N VAL A 181 3.44 9.63 -5.55
CA VAL A 181 2.35 9.29 -4.62
C VAL A 181 1.13 8.80 -5.37
N ASN A 182 0.72 9.48 -6.46
CA ASN A 182 -0.43 9.07 -7.26
C ASN A 182 -0.25 7.70 -7.91
N ALA A 183 0.90 7.41 -8.47
CA ALA A 183 1.20 6.12 -9.08
C ALA A 183 1.21 5.00 -8.03
N LEU A 184 1.97 5.17 -6.96
CA LEU A 184 2.17 4.12 -5.96
C LEU A 184 0.95 3.90 -5.06
N THR A 185 0.04 4.91 -4.92
CA THR A 185 -1.07 4.79 -3.96
C THR A 185 -2.47 4.94 -4.55
N ARG A 186 -2.63 5.33 -5.82
CA ARG A 186 -3.95 5.59 -6.40
C ARG A 186 -4.17 5.00 -7.80
N LEU A 187 -3.13 4.54 -8.48
CA LEU A 187 -3.17 4.08 -9.86
C LEU A 187 -4.09 2.86 -10.02
N ARG A 188 -5.01 2.96 -10.97
CA ARG A 188 -5.84 1.86 -11.46
C ARG A 188 -5.70 1.70 -12.97
N PHE A 189 -5.93 2.77 -13.70
CA PHE A 189 -5.88 2.82 -15.15
C PHE A 189 -4.84 3.83 -15.63
N CYS A 190 -4.16 3.49 -16.71
CA CYS A 190 -3.28 4.41 -17.41
C CYS A 190 -3.24 4.11 -18.92
N THR A 191 -2.77 5.08 -19.69
CA THR A 191 -2.41 4.85 -21.10
C THR A 191 -1.09 4.07 -21.20
N PRO A 192 -0.75 3.49 -22.34
CA PRO A 192 0.57 2.91 -22.57
C PRO A 192 1.74 3.89 -22.37
N ALA A 193 1.50 5.18 -22.55
CA ALA A 193 2.47 6.24 -22.27
C ALA A 193 2.60 6.63 -20.79
N GLY A 194 1.76 6.05 -19.91
CA GLY A 194 1.79 6.30 -18.46
C GLY A 194 0.94 7.47 -18.00
N GLU A 195 0.00 7.96 -18.80
CA GLU A 195 -0.98 8.94 -18.33
C GLU A 195 -1.99 8.27 -17.42
N MET A 196 -2.08 8.70 -16.16
CA MET A 196 -2.95 8.12 -15.13
C MET A 196 -4.37 8.65 -15.21
N GLU A 197 -5.34 7.77 -14.93
CA GLU A 197 -6.76 8.10 -14.80
C GLU A 197 -7.23 7.87 -13.36
N PHE A 198 -7.96 8.83 -12.77
CA PHE A 198 -8.33 8.81 -11.35
C PHE A 198 -9.84 8.85 -11.07
N LYS A 199 -10.67 9.04 -12.08
CA LYS A 199 -12.13 9.17 -11.91
C LYS A 199 -12.80 7.82 -11.80
N THR A 200 -12.34 6.85 -12.60
CA THR A 200 -12.90 5.49 -12.66
C THR A 200 -12.39 4.67 -11.48
N LYS A 201 -13.32 4.19 -10.66
CA LYS A 201 -13.02 3.38 -9.46
C LYS A 201 -13.53 1.95 -9.57
N GLU A 202 -14.26 1.67 -10.60
CA GLU A 202 -14.89 0.39 -10.92
C GLU A 202 -13.83 -0.66 -11.31
N GLY A 203 -14.31 -1.85 -11.66
CA GLY A 203 -13.44 -2.96 -12.06
C GLY A 203 -12.75 -2.76 -13.41
N PRO A 204 -11.84 -3.65 -13.78
CA PRO A 204 -11.02 -3.55 -15.01
C PRO A 204 -11.82 -3.35 -16.30
N GLY A 205 -13.04 -3.90 -16.36
CA GLY A 205 -13.93 -3.75 -17.51
C GLY A 205 -14.51 -2.35 -17.73
N ALA A 206 -14.32 -1.42 -16.78
CA ALA A 206 -14.80 -0.04 -16.88
C ALA A 206 -13.70 0.92 -17.39
N ALA A 207 -12.58 0.40 -17.91
CA ALA A 207 -11.50 1.22 -18.43
C ALA A 207 -12.01 2.24 -19.46
N PRO A 208 -11.71 3.53 -19.32
CA PRO A 208 -12.03 4.52 -20.35
C PRO A 208 -11.31 4.23 -21.66
N SER A 209 -11.83 4.76 -22.76
CA SER A 209 -11.21 4.57 -24.07
C SER A 209 -9.76 5.06 -24.06
N GLY A 210 -8.84 4.23 -24.54
CA GLY A 210 -7.39 4.51 -24.56
C GLY A 210 -6.66 4.19 -23.26
N TYR A 211 -7.37 3.80 -22.19
CA TYR A 211 -6.78 3.41 -20.91
C TYR A 211 -6.89 1.89 -20.70
N LEU A 212 -5.95 1.35 -19.95
CA LEU A 212 -5.92 -0.05 -19.54
C LEU A 212 -5.71 -0.13 -18.03
N PRO A 213 -6.14 -1.21 -17.36
CA PRO A 213 -5.58 -1.52 -16.05
C PRO A 213 -4.06 -1.46 -16.12
N TRP A 214 -3.42 -0.77 -15.20
CA TRP A 214 -1.98 -0.51 -15.27
C TRP A 214 -1.16 -1.79 -15.50
N TYR A 215 -1.60 -2.90 -14.92
CA TYR A 215 -0.94 -4.20 -15.01
C TYR A 215 -1.21 -4.93 -16.33
N GLU A 216 -2.12 -4.46 -17.16
CA GLU A 216 -2.44 -5.01 -18.49
C GLU A 216 -1.76 -4.24 -19.63
N VAL A 217 -1.12 -3.11 -19.32
CA VAL A 217 -0.35 -2.37 -20.33
C VAL A 217 0.81 -3.25 -20.83
N PRO A 218 0.91 -3.52 -22.12
CA PRO A 218 1.99 -4.34 -22.66
C PRO A 218 3.34 -3.58 -22.63
N GLY A 219 4.44 -4.31 -22.47
CA GLY A 219 5.79 -3.73 -22.50
C GLY A 219 6.12 -2.87 -21.28
N ARG A 220 5.48 -3.09 -20.15
CA ARG A 220 5.84 -2.42 -18.90
C ARG A 220 7.28 -2.76 -18.51
N LEU A 221 8.06 -1.74 -18.15
CA LEU A 221 9.46 -1.94 -17.73
C LEU A 221 9.62 -2.75 -16.44
N SER A 222 8.52 -3.01 -15.72
CA SER A 222 8.47 -3.86 -14.52
C SER A 222 7.89 -5.26 -14.77
N GLU A 223 7.63 -5.68 -16.03
CA GLU A 223 6.91 -6.92 -16.31
C GLU A 223 7.68 -8.21 -16.01
N ASP A 224 9.02 -8.13 -15.94
CA ASP A 224 9.88 -9.27 -15.64
C ASP A 224 9.94 -9.62 -14.15
N ILE A 225 9.52 -8.71 -13.28
CA ILE A 225 9.51 -8.88 -11.84
C ILE A 225 8.07 -9.08 -11.35
N PRO A 226 7.80 -10.07 -10.48
CA PRO A 226 6.49 -10.19 -9.85
C PRO A 226 6.14 -8.95 -9.04
N VAL A 227 4.92 -8.39 -9.27
CA VAL A 227 4.40 -7.25 -8.51
C VAL A 227 3.24 -7.70 -7.63
N VAL A 228 3.27 -7.29 -6.37
CA VAL A 228 2.18 -7.54 -5.41
C VAL A 228 1.64 -6.21 -4.93
N PHE A 229 0.32 -6.05 -4.96
CA PHE A 229 -0.33 -4.77 -4.66
C PHE A 229 -1.67 -4.94 -3.92
N GLY A 230 -2.19 -3.84 -3.36
CA GLY A 230 -3.49 -3.71 -2.67
C GLY A 230 -4.44 -2.76 -3.38
N HIS A 231 -5.06 -1.84 -2.62
CA HIS A 231 -5.80 -0.66 -3.07
C HIS A 231 -7.07 -0.91 -3.90
N TRP A 232 -7.06 -1.84 -4.83
CA TRP A 232 -8.13 -2.03 -5.80
C TRP A 232 -9.01 -3.23 -5.45
N SER A 233 -9.83 -3.09 -4.40
CA SER A 233 -10.64 -4.18 -3.82
C SER A 233 -11.56 -4.89 -4.82
N VAL A 234 -12.06 -4.16 -5.83
CA VAL A 234 -12.93 -4.73 -6.87
C VAL A 234 -12.21 -5.78 -7.74
N VAL A 235 -10.87 -5.70 -7.83
CA VAL A 235 -10.03 -6.70 -8.52
C VAL A 235 -9.80 -7.92 -7.65
N GLY A 236 -10.01 -7.81 -6.39
CA GLY A 236 -9.75 -8.70 -5.27
C GLY A 236 -9.41 -10.15 -5.57
N GLY A 237 -8.31 -10.62 -5.01
CA GLY A 237 -7.85 -11.99 -5.20
C GLY A 237 -7.26 -12.30 -6.57
N LEU A 238 -6.95 -11.28 -7.40
CA LEU A 238 -6.25 -11.49 -8.67
C LEU A 238 -4.89 -12.16 -8.40
N ARG A 239 -4.68 -13.30 -9.06
CA ARG A 239 -3.40 -14.02 -9.03
C ARG A 239 -3.04 -14.46 -10.45
N ARG A 240 -1.91 -13.97 -10.93
CA ARG A 240 -1.29 -14.36 -12.21
C ARG A 240 0.19 -14.70 -11.94
N PRO A 241 0.92 -15.33 -12.82
CA PRO A 241 2.29 -15.78 -12.57
C PRO A 241 3.23 -14.71 -12.00
N ARG A 242 3.06 -13.45 -12.41
CA ARG A 242 3.89 -12.32 -11.96
C ARG A 242 3.09 -11.16 -11.39
N LEU A 243 1.86 -11.42 -10.90
CA LEU A 243 0.98 -10.39 -10.41
C LEU A 243 0.03 -10.92 -9.34
N ALA A 244 -0.09 -10.20 -8.21
CA ALA A 244 -1.10 -10.50 -7.21
C ALA A 244 -1.70 -9.22 -6.63
N CYS A 245 -3.05 -9.13 -6.59
CA CYS A 245 -3.78 -8.14 -5.82
C CYS A 245 -4.27 -8.76 -4.53
N LEU A 246 -3.89 -8.19 -3.38
CA LEU A 246 -4.22 -8.73 -2.06
C LEU A 246 -5.35 -7.99 -1.35
N ASP A 247 -5.81 -6.84 -1.86
CA ASP A 247 -6.98 -6.17 -1.31
C ASP A 247 -8.26 -6.86 -1.76
N THR A 248 -9.00 -7.43 -0.82
CA THR A 248 -10.27 -8.13 -1.05
C THR A 248 -11.46 -7.41 -0.43
N GLY A 249 -11.27 -6.15 0.02
CA GLY A 249 -12.35 -5.32 0.55
C GLY A 249 -12.78 -5.70 1.96
N CYS A 250 -11.85 -6.01 2.85
CA CYS A 250 -12.13 -6.37 4.25
C CYS A 250 -13.10 -5.41 4.95
N LEU A 251 -12.93 -4.10 4.71
CA LEU A 251 -13.78 -3.05 5.26
C LEU A 251 -15.26 -3.17 4.85
N TRP A 252 -15.51 -3.59 3.62
CA TRP A 252 -16.86 -3.57 3.03
C TRP A 252 -17.71 -4.76 3.47
N GLY A 253 -17.17 -5.63 4.35
CA GLY A 253 -17.89 -6.80 4.88
C GLY A 253 -18.42 -7.68 3.76
N ASP A 254 -17.63 -7.87 2.70
CA ASP A 254 -18.08 -8.60 1.52
C ASP A 254 -18.59 -9.98 1.94
N ARG A 255 -19.90 -10.19 1.77
CA ARG A 255 -20.56 -11.48 2.03
C ARG A 255 -19.98 -12.62 1.16
N LYS A 256 -19.11 -12.29 0.20
CA LYS A 256 -18.34 -13.25 -0.59
C LYS A 256 -17.04 -13.67 0.07
N SER A 257 -16.52 -12.91 1.05
CA SER A 257 -15.31 -13.24 1.82
C SER A 257 -15.57 -14.15 3.04
N THR A 258 -16.77 -14.66 3.23
CA THR A 258 -17.05 -15.74 4.21
C THR A 258 -16.39 -17.07 3.86
N ARG A 259 -15.75 -17.18 2.74
CA ARG A 259 -14.72 -18.18 2.49
C ARG A 259 -13.39 -17.50 2.70
N LEU A 260 -12.64 -17.95 3.70
CA LEU A 260 -11.21 -17.74 3.99
C LEU A 260 -10.34 -17.45 2.75
N ASN A 261 -10.65 -16.40 2.01
CA ASN A 261 -9.81 -15.89 0.95
C ASN A 261 -8.91 -14.84 1.58
N SER A 262 -7.94 -15.38 2.23
CA SER A 262 -6.77 -14.71 2.72
C SER A 262 -6.25 -13.70 1.71
N SER A 263 -6.33 -12.43 2.08
CA SER A 263 -5.57 -11.36 1.44
C SER A 263 -4.07 -11.53 1.69
N HIS A 264 -3.57 -12.77 1.66
CA HIS A 264 -2.18 -13.08 1.95
C HIS A 264 -1.63 -14.12 0.98
N VAL A 265 -0.35 -14.04 0.70
CA VAL A 265 0.43 -15.06 0.02
C VAL A 265 1.49 -15.58 0.99
N LYS A 266 1.46 -16.88 1.29
CA LYS A 266 2.54 -17.55 2.00
C LYS A 266 3.62 -17.93 0.99
N ARG A 267 4.84 -17.47 1.18
CA ARG A 267 6.00 -17.95 0.44
C ARG A 267 6.84 -18.84 1.36
N SER A 268 6.80 -20.14 1.13
CA SER A 268 7.81 -21.04 1.71
C SER A 268 9.11 -20.91 0.89
N ARG A 269 10.26 -20.95 1.55
CA ARG A 269 11.55 -21.06 0.85
C ARG A 269 11.50 -22.27 -0.08
N MET A 270 11.83 -22.08 -1.37
CA MET A 270 12.27 -23.19 -2.18
C MET A 270 13.60 -23.72 -1.60
N PRO A 271 13.80 -25.03 -1.54
CA PRO A 271 15.13 -25.55 -1.22
C PRO A 271 16.10 -25.04 -2.27
N SER A 272 17.24 -24.51 -1.83
CA SER A 272 18.37 -24.22 -2.69
C SER A 272 18.84 -25.55 -3.31
N SER A 273 18.69 -25.69 -4.60
CA SER A 273 19.36 -26.72 -5.40
C SER A 273 20.85 -26.45 -5.45
#